data_8b7fae99638db2c677859eee20c3969b
#
_entry.id   8b7fae99638db2c677859eee20c3969b
#
_cell.length_a   1.000
_cell.length_b   1.000
_cell.length_c   1.000
_cell.angle_alpha   90.00
_cell.angle_beta   90.00
_cell.angle_gamma   90.00
#
_symmetry.space_group_name_H-M   'P 1'
#
loop_
_entity.id
_entity.type
_entity.pdbx_description
1 polymer ?
#
loop_
_entity_poly.entity_id
_entity_poly.type
_entity_poly.pdbx_seq_one_letter_code
_entity_poly.pdbx_strand_id
1 'polypeptide(L)'
;MVKVLVKKLDPTVKLPEYKSSGASGMDLVAFLEKPMNLKPKTSSLVPTGLSVAFSEDYEIQIRPRSGLAAKNNISVLNTPGTIDSDYRGEIKVIIYNHGSNEFIINNGDRIAQM
;
A
#
# COMPACT_ATOMS: atom_id res chain seq x y z
N MET A 1 -23.14 -2.25 -6.20
CA MET A 1 -21.70 -2.41 -6.55
C MET A 1 -20.96 -1.11 -6.31
N VAL A 2 -19.82 -1.18 -5.64
CA VAL A 2 -19.00 -0.01 -5.38
C VAL A 2 -18.16 0.31 -6.62
N LYS A 3 -18.13 1.58 -7.01
CA LYS A 3 -17.27 2.05 -8.08
C LYS A 3 -16.17 2.91 -7.49
N VAL A 4 -14.92 2.55 -7.76
CA VAL A 4 -13.75 3.32 -7.36
C VAL A 4 -13.05 3.80 -8.63
N LEU A 5 -12.89 5.11 -8.76
CA LEU A 5 -12.09 5.71 -9.84
C LEU A 5 -10.64 5.73 -9.37
N VAL A 6 -9.74 5.26 -10.21
CA VAL A 6 -8.31 5.20 -9.89
C VAL A 6 -7.52 5.97 -10.94
N LYS A 7 -6.68 6.89 -10.47
CA LYS A 7 -5.79 7.66 -11.34
C LYS A 7 -4.35 7.19 -11.13
N LYS A 8 -3.68 6.86 -12.22
CA LYS A 8 -2.23 6.58 -12.20
C LYS A 8 -1.50 7.92 -12.32
N LEU A 9 -0.57 8.16 -11.39
CA LEU A 9 0.23 9.38 -11.37
C LEU A 9 1.44 9.29 -12.31
N ASP A 10 1.71 8.09 -12.83
CA ASP A 10 2.76 7.82 -13.81
C ASP A 10 2.28 6.70 -14.75
N PRO A 11 2.58 6.76 -16.07
CA PRO A 11 2.12 5.74 -17.01
C PRO A 11 2.61 4.33 -16.71
N THR A 12 3.72 4.18 -15.98
CA THR A 12 4.29 2.87 -15.66
C THR A 12 3.61 2.20 -14.47
N VAL A 13 2.77 2.92 -13.72
CA VAL A 13 2.03 2.36 -12.59
C VAL A 13 0.94 1.42 -13.12
N LYS A 14 0.84 0.23 -12.52
CA LYS A 14 -0.23 -0.72 -12.84
C LYS A 14 -1.40 -0.51 -11.90
N LEU A 15 -2.62 -0.64 -12.43
CA LEU A 15 -3.82 -0.59 -11.61
C LEU A 15 -3.85 -1.80 -10.67
N PRO A 16 -4.26 -1.61 -9.41
CA PRO A 16 -4.44 -2.74 -8.50
C PRO A 16 -5.62 -3.61 -8.96
N GLU A 17 -5.56 -4.90 -8.64
CA GLU A 17 -6.61 -5.83 -9.00
C GLU A 17 -6.77 -6.91 -7.93
N TYR A 18 -7.96 -7.46 -7.83
CA TYR A 18 -8.19 -8.65 -7.02
C TYR A 18 -7.57 -9.86 -7.70
N LYS A 19 -6.75 -10.63 -6.98
CA LYS A 19 -6.05 -11.79 -7.56
C LYS A 19 -6.92 -13.03 -7.64
N SER A 20 -8.04 -13.05 -6.92
CA SER A 20 -9.01 -14.14 -6.98
C SER A 20 -10.41 -13.58 -6.74
N SER A 21 -11.44 -14.35 -7.09
CA SER A 21 -12.83 -13.93 -6.88
C SER A 21 -13.21 -13.80 -5.40
N GLY A 22 -12.48 -14.48 -4.52
CA GLY A 22 -12.71 -14.42 -3.07
C GLY A 22 -11.77 -13.49 -2.32
N ALA A 23 -10.87 -12.78 -3.01
CA ALA A 23 -9.93 -11.88 -2.35
C ALA A 23 -10.65 -10.68 -1.73
N SER A 24 -10.34 -10.39 -0.45
CA SER A 24 -10.90 -9.21 0.22
C SER A 24 -10.18 -7.94 -0.14
N GLY A 25 -8.90 -8.01 -0.45
CA GLY A 25 -8.08 -6.84 -0.73
C GLY A 25 -7.31 -6.97 -2.02
N MET A 26 -6.93 -5.81 -2.56
CA MET A 26 -6.04 -5.70 -3.72
C MET A 26 -4.66 -5.32 -3.25
N ASP A 27 -3.62 -5.92 -3.83
CA ASP A 27 -2.24 -5.57 -3.48
C ASP A 27 -1.91 -4.15 -3.93
N LEU A 28 -1.22 -3.42 -3.05
CA LEU A 28 -0.58 -2.14 -3.36
C LEU A 28 0.91 -2.39 -3.54
N VAL A 29 1.49 -1.78 -4.57
CA VAL A 29 2.91 -1.92 -4.86
C VAL A 29 3.63 -0.59 -4.66
N ALA A 30 4.91 -0.68 -4.30
CA ALA A 30 5.76 0.49 -4.16
C ALA A 30 6.07 1.09 -5.52
N PHE A 31 6.01 2.40 -5.61
CA PHE A 31 6.40 3.16 -6.79
C PHE A 31 7.62 4.01 -6.44
N LEU A 32 8.82 3.50 -6.74
CA LEU A 32 10.09 4.07 -6.31
C LEU A 32 11.03 4.26 -7.49
N GLU A 33 11.81 5.35 -7.49
CA GLU A 33 12.87 5.56 -8.48
C GLU A 33 14.09 4.69 -8.19
N LYS A 34 14.34 4.42 -6.90
CA LYS A 34 15.46 3.59 -6.44
C LYS A 34 15.02 2.79 -5.22
N PRO A 35 15.72 1.68 -4.90
CA PRO A 35 15.42 0.88 -3.72
C PRO A 35 15.44 1.72 -2.44
N MET A 36 14.55 1.39 -1.51
CA MET A 36 14.44 2.06 -0.22
C MET A 36 14.88 1.08 0.88
N ASN A 37 15.87 1.49 1.68
CA ASN A 37 16.33 0.73 2.84
C ASN A 37 15.51 1.12 4.06
N LEU A 38 14.81 0.16 4.64
CA LEU A 38 14.05 0.36 5.86
C LEU A 38 14.78 -0.30 7.03
N LYS A 39 15.41 0.54 7.84
CA LYS A 39 16.17 0.07 9.01
C LYS A 39 15.27 -0.53 10.08
N PRO A 40 15.78 -1.45 10.92
CA PRO A 40 15.02 -1.99 12.05
C PRO A 40 14.46 -0.88 12.94
N LYS A 41 13.22 -1.10 13.39
CA LYS A 41 12.52 -0.20 14.32
C LYS A 41 12.30 1.22 13.77
N THR A 42 12.22 1.34 12.44
CA THR A 42 11.90 2.62 11.77
C THR A 42 10.73 2.45 10.82
N SER A 43 10.11 3.56 10.46
CA SER A 43 9.05 3.62 9.46
C SER A 43 9.46 4.48 8.28
N SER A 44 8.80 4.28 7.17
CA SER A 44 8.97 5.11 5.98
C SER A 44 7.65 5.23 5.22
N LEU A 45 7.47 6.37 4.60
CA LEU A 45 6.30 6.65 3.77
C LEU A 45 6.60 6.18 2.34
N VAL A 46 5.88 5.15 1.87
CA VAL A 46 6.14 4.52 0.58
C VAL A 46 5.06 4.93 -0.41
N PRO A 47 5.42 5.62 -1.50
CA PRO A 47 4.44 6.03 -2.51
C PRO A 47 3.97 4.84 -3.35
N THR A 48 2.73 4.93 -3.83
CA THR A 48 2.12 3.91 -4.71
C THR A 48 1.89 4.39 -6.13
N GLY A 49 1.99 5.69 -6.38
CA GLY A 49 1.68 6.28 -7.68
C GLY A 49 0.19 6.30 -8.02
N LEU A 50 -0.68 6.12 -7.04
CA LEU A 50 -2.12 6.06 -7.24
C LEU A 50 -2.85 7.15 -6.45
N SER A 51 -3.94 7.66 -7.03
CA SER A 51 -4.95 8.42 -6.29
C SER A 51 -6.33 7.86 -6.64
N VAL A 52 -7.31 8.06 -5.75
CA VAL A 52 -8.62 7.44 -5.87
C VAL A 52 -9.76 8.43 -5.63
N ALA A 53 -10.94 8.07 -6.11
CA ALA A 53 -12.18 8.78 -5.81
C ALA A 53 -13.31 7.76 -5.73
N PHE A 54 -14.14 7.87 -4.70
CA PHE A 54 -15.25 6.95 -4.46
C PHE A 54 -16.34 7.64 -3.62
N SER A 55 -17.49 6.98 -3.49
CA SER A 55 -18.66 7.52 -2.77
C SER A 55 -18.38 7.73 -1.29
N GLU A 56 -18.95 8.79 -0.72
CA GLU A 56 -18.85 9.09 0.71
C GLU A 56 -19.49 8.04 1.61
N ASP A 57 -20.25 7.08 1.05
CA ASP A 57 -20.82 5.96 1.81
C ASP A 57 -19.76 4.93 2.19
N TYR A 58 -18.53 5.07 1.72
CA TYR A 58 -17.47 4.07 1.89
C TYR A 58 -16.18 4.71 2.37
N GLU A 59 -15.29 3.86 2.86
CA GLU A 59 -13.89 4.18 3.11
C GLU A 59 -13.01 3.09 2.49
N ILE A 60 -11.74 3.40 2.26
CA ILE A 60 -10.75 2.39 1.90
C ILE A 60 -9.84 2.19 3.10
N GLN A 61 -9.55 0.92 3.42
CA GLN A 61 -8.61 0.58 4.48
C GLN A 61 -7.34 -0.01 3.89
N ILE A 62 -6.20 0.50 4.35
CA ILE A 62 -4.88 -0.01 3.98
C ILE A 62 -4.41 -0.92 5.11
N ARG A 63 -4.12 -2.19 4.78
CA ARG A 63 -3.76 -3.21 5.75
C ARG A 63 -2.47 -3.93 5.35
N PRO A 64 -1.75 -4.52 6.32
CA PRO A 64 -0.55 -5.29 6.01
C PRO A 64 -0.85 -6.52 5.17
N ARG A 65 0.17 -6.99 4.46
CA ARG A 65 0.16 -8.30 3.83
C ARG A 65 0.65 -9.33 4.84
N SER A 66 -0.11 -10.39 5.04
CA SER A 66 0.22 -11.43 6.02
C SER A 66 1.59 -12.08 5.75
N GLY A 67 1.95 -12.25 4.49
CA GLY A 67 3.25 -12.84 4.12
C GLY A 67 4.44 -11.99 4.57
N LEU A 68 4.38 -10.68 4.37
CA LEU A 68 5.43 -9.78 4.84
C LEU A 68 5.48 -9.70 6.36
N ALA A 69 4.32 -9.69 7.01
CA ALA A 69 4.27 -9.69 8.46
C ALA A 69 4.90 -10.95 9.04
N ALA A 70 4.55 -12.12 8.50
CA ALA A 70 5.02 -13.40 9.02
C ALA A 70 6.51 -13.66 8.74
N LYS A 71 6.98 -13.31 7.54
CA LYS A 71 8.35 -13.63 7.11
C LYS A 71 9.38 -12.55 7.45
N ASN A 72 8.97 -11.28 7.39
CA ASN A 72 9.92 -10.18 7.47
C ASN A 72 9.62 -9.21 8.62
N ASN A 73 8.58 -9.45 9.40
CA ASN A 73 8.17 -8.57 10.50
C ASN A 73 7.84 -7.15 10.01
N ILE A 74 7.25 -7.04 8.85
CA ILE A 74 6.86 -5.77 8.23
C ILE A 74 5.37 -5.53 8.42
N SER A 75 5.00 -4.33 8.81
CA SER A 75 3.60 -3.95 8.98
C SER A 75 3.32 -2.57 8.37
N VAL A 76 2.04 -2.23 8.32
CA VAL A 76 1.59 -0.86 8.09
C VAL A 76 1.41 -0.23 9.47
N LEU A 77 2.16 0.83 9.75
CA LEU A 77 2.28 1.39 11.11
C LEU A 77 0.93 1.80 11.70
N ASN A 78 0.07 2.42 10.89
CA ASN A 78 -1.24 2.92 11.33
C ASN A 78 -2.38 1.95 11.00
N THR A 79 -2.10 0.66 10.80
CA THR A 79 -3.12 -0.29 10.36
C THR A 79 -4.33 -0.36 11.30
N PRO A 80 -5.58 -0.35 10.78
CA PRO A 80 -5.91 -0.12 9.39
C PRO A 80 -5.78 1.36 9.03
N GLY A 81 -5.01 1.66 7.99
CA GLY A 81 -4.90 3.03 7.49
C GLY A 81 -6.19 3.43 6.77
N THR A 82 -6.71 4.59 7.09
CA THR A 82 -7.98 5.06 6.52
C THR A 82 -7.74 6.01 5.36
N ILE A 83 -8.38 5.72 4.22
CA ILE A 83 -8.46 6.66 3.10
C ILE A 83 -9.90 7.17 3.05
N ASP A 84 -10.06 8.45 3.29
CA ASP A 84 -11.37 9.11 3.26
C ASP A 84 -11.86 9.28 1.82
N SER A 85 -13.17 9.30 1.64
CA SER A 85 -13.78 9.40 0.31
C SER A 85 -13.41 10.67 -0.44
N ASP A 86 -13.08 11.75 0.27
CA ASP A 86 -12.71 13.04 -0.29
C ASP A 86 -11.19 13.25 -0.40
N TYR A 87 -10.39 12.25 -0.03
CA TYR A 87 -8.94 12.34 -0.18
C TYR A 87 -8.54 12.16 -1.65
N ARG A 88 -7.91 13.18 -2.24
CA ARG A 88 -7.48 13.18 -3.66
C ARG A 88 -5.98 13.13 -3.84
N GLY A 89 -5.22 13.09 -2.74
CA GLY A 89 -3.77 12.97 -2.80
C GLY A 89 -3.31 11.58 -3.20
N GLU A 90 -2.02 11.43 -3.38
CA GLU A 90 -1.41 10.13 -3.64
C GLU A 90 -1.59 9.21 -2.43
N ILE A 91 -1.96 7.95 -2.67
CA ILE A 91 -1.96 6.92 -1.64
C ILE A 91 -0.52 6.58 -1.32
N LYS A 92 -0.12 6.79 -0.07
CA LYS A 92 1.19 6.41 0.46
C LYS A 92 1.00 5.51 1.66
N VAL A 93 1.85 4.51 1.77
CA VAL A 93 1.75 3.50 2.83
C VAL A 93 2.86 3.73 3.84
N ILE A 94 2.50 3.79 5.13
CA ILE A 94 3.47 3.94 6.21
C ILE A 94 3.93 2.55 6.61
N ILE A 95 5.08 2.12 6.10
CA ILE A 95 5.64 0.80 6.37
C ILE A 95 6.56 0.87 7.57
N TYR A 96 6.39 -0.07 8.50
CA TYR A 96 7.21 -0.18 9.70
C TYR A 96 7.94 -1.52 9.74
N ASN A 97 9.24 -1.48 10.07
CA ASN A 97 10.07 -2.67 10.22
C ASN A 97 10.21 -3.03 11.71
N HIS A 98 9.51 -4.06 12.15
CA HIS A 98 9.58 -4.57 13.53
C HIS A 98 10.76 -5.52 13.75
N GLY A 99 11.44 -5.91 12.67
CA GLY A 99 12.49 -6.92 12.72
C GLY A 99 13.83 -6.40 13.24
N SER A 100 14.83 -7.28 13.15
CA SER A 100 16.21 -6.99 13.57
C SER A 100 17.14 -6.72 12.39
N ASN A 101 16.67 -6.94 11.17
CA ASN A 101 17.44 -6.77 9.94
C ASN A 101 16.84 -5.66 9.07
N GLU A 102 17.68 -5.02 8.26
CA GLU A 102 17.18 -4.08 7.26
C GLU A 102 16.27 -4.80 6.28
N PHE A 103 15.23 -4.09 5.83
CA PHE A 103 14.33 -4.57 4.80
C PHE A 103 14.42 -3.65 3.59
N ILE A 104 14.70 -4.23 2.42
CA ILE A 104 14.82 -3.47 1.19
C ILE A 104 13.52 -3.53 0.42
N ILE A 105 12.96 -2.37 0.08
CA ILE A 105 11.77 -2.24 -0.75
C ILE A 105 12.23 -1.81 -2.14
N ASN A 106 11.90 -2.61 -3.15
CA ASN A 106 12.18 -2.30 -4.55
C ASN A 106 10.93 -1.79 -5.23
N ASN A 107 11.11 -1.05 -6.33
CA ASN A 107 9.99 -0.63 -7.16
C ASN A 107 9.19 -1.85 -7.63
N GLY A 108 7.88 -1.81 -7.48
CA GLY A 108 6.99 -2.90 -7.86
C GLY A 108 6.77 -3.95 -6.79
N ASP A 109 7.45 -3.85 -5.63
CA ASP A 109 7.20 -4.78 -4.53
C ASP A 109 5.81 -4.57 -3.95
N ARG A 110 5.14 -5.68 -3.66
CA ARG A 110 3.83 -5.66 -2.98
C ARG A 110 4.07 -5.38 -1.50
N ILE A 111 3.57 -4.25 -1.01
CA ILE A 111 3.88 -3.75 0.34
C ILE A 111 2.69 -3.74 1.28
N ALA A 112 1.49 -3.73 0.75
CA ALA A 112 0.26 -3.63 1.53
C ALA A 112 -0.92 -4.12 0.70
N GLN A 113 -2.12 -4.03 1.25
CA GLN A 113 -3.36 -4.30 0.53
C GLN A 113 -4.44 -3.30 0.93
N MET A 114 -5.36 -3.04 0.03
CA MET A 114 -6.51 -2.17 0.30
C MET A 114 -7.83 -2.83 -0.12
#